data_d7bc8dbf315923db10fb2b3755064624
#
_entry.id   d7bc8dbf315923db10fb2b3755064624
#
_cell.length_a   1.000
_cell.length_b   1.000
_cell.length_c   1.000
_cell.angle_alpha   90.00
_cell.angle_beta   90.00
_cell.angle_gamma   90.00
#
_symmetry.space_group_name_H-M   'P 1'
#
loop_
_entity.id
_entity.type
_entity.pdbx_description
1 polymer ?
#
loop_
_entity_poly.entity_id
_entity_poly.type
_entity_poly.pdbx_seq_one_letter_code
_entity_poly.pdbx_strand_id
1 'polypeptide(L)'
;MLMKLNGVNCWRDGAFAVEDISVDISSCDAGVPAVSADHCFLFPGFVDVHVHLREPGFLYKETIATGTAACARGGYSDVCSMPNLNPVPDCPEHLAPQLEAIKKDACIRVHPYGSITVKQLGEELADLEGMAADVIAFSDDGKGVQDENLMRQAMLECKRLGKILVAHCEDNSLLRGGYIHDGEYAAAHDHR
;
A
#
# COMPACT_ATOMS: atom_id res chain seq x y z
N MET A 1 17.69 19.86 14.43
CA MET A 1 19.10 19.43 14.66
C MET A 1 19.60 18.74 13.40
N LEU A 2 20.81 19.09 12.92
CA LEU A 2 21.37 18.46 11.73
C LEU A 2 22.31 17.32 12.15
N MET A 3 22.03 16.13 11.66
CA MET A 3 22.96 15.00 11.72
C MET A 3 23.85 15.02 10.47
N LYS A 4 25.15 14.90 10.65
CA LYS A 4 26.09 14.79 9.53
C LYS A 4 26.48 13.32 9.34
N LEU A 5 26.39 12.85 8.11
CA LEU A 5 26.88 11.55 7.67
C LEU A 5 28.05 11.81 6.72
N ASN A 6 29.24 11.40 7.10
CA ASN A 6 30.44 11.65 6.30
C ASN A 6 30.85 10.36 5.58
N GLY A 7 31.31 10.50 4.34
CA GLY A 7 31.85 9.39 3.56
C GLY A 7 30.82 8.29 3.24
N VAL A 8 29.53 8.61 3.20
CA VAL A 8 28.49 7.61 2.94
C VAL A 8 28.32 7.39 1.43
N ASN A 9 28.10 6.15 1.01
CA ASN A 9 27.77 5.83 -0.38
C ASN A 9 26.32 6.16 -0.65
N CYS A 10 26.05 7.23 -1.37
CA CYS A 10 24.72 7.68 -1.75
C CYS A 10 24.34 7.18 -3.13
N TRP A 11 23.13 6.62 -3.29
CA TRP A 11 22.58 6.28 -4.59
C TRP A 11 21.95 7.50 -5.24
N ARG A 12 22.49 7.89 -6.42
CA ARG A 12 21.95 8.98 -7.23
C ARG A 12 22.08 8.63 -8.72
N ASP A 13 21.03 8.88 -9.47
CA ASP A 13 21.02 8.77 -10.95
C ASP A 13 21.58 7.44 -11.49
N GLY A 14 21.32 6.33 -10.80
CA GLY A 14 21.73 5.00 -11.22
C GLY A 14 23.15 4.59 -10.81
N ALA A 15 23.83 5.35 -9.93
CA ALA A 15 25.18 5.04 -9.44
C ALA A 15 25.34 5.38 -7.96
N PHE A 16 26.36 4.78 -7.32
CA PHE A 16 26.81 5.18 -5.98
C PHE A 16 27.90 6.25 -6.09
N ALA A 17 27.78 7.30 -5.28
CA ALA A 17 28.81 8.29 -5.05
C ALA A 17 29.07 8.42 -3.55
N VAL A 18 30.34 8.61 -3.16
CA VAL A 18 30.71 8.89 -1.76
C VAL A 18 30.48 10.37 -1.50
N GLU A 19 29.62 10.70 -0.57
CA GLU A 19 29.23 12.08 -0.24
C GLU A 19 29.19 12.31 1.28
N ASP A 20 29.39 13.57 1.65
CA ASP A 20 29.05 14.06 2.98
C ASP A 20 27.66 14.69 2.92
N ILE A 21 26.73 14.15 3.66
CA ILE A 21 25.35 14.64 3.67
C ILE A 21 24.95 15.17 5.04
N SER A 22 24.01 16.10 5.05
CA SER A 22 23.37 16.60 6.26
C SER A 22 21.89 16.25 6.24
N VAL A 23 21.43 15.57 7.29
CA VAL A 23 20.02 15.20 7.46
C VAL A 23 19.44 16.01 8.62
N ASP A 24 18.31 16.67 8.39
CA ASP A 24 17.61 17.35 9.47
C ASP A 24 16.79 16.33 10.27
N ILE A 25 17.21 16.14 11.51
CA ILE A 25 16.55 15.25 12.48
C ILE A 25 15.81 16.04 13.56
N SER A 26 15.41 17.29 13.28
CA SER A 26 14.72 18.14 14.25
C SER A 26 13.36 17.58 14.70
N SER A 27 12.76 16.69 13.92
CA SER A 27 11.54 15.95 14.24
C SER A 27 11.77 14.64 15.01
N CYS A 28 13.04 14.24 15.23
CA CYS A 28 13.37 13.04 15.99
C CYS A 28 13.56 13.39 17.47
N ASP A 29 13.27 12.42 18.35
CA ASP A 29 13.49 12.56 19.78
C ASP A 29 14.98 12.88 20.10
N ALA A 30 15.20 13.78 21.04
CA ALA A 30 16.52 14.31 21.46
C ALA A 30 17.41 13.27 22.17
N GLY A 31 17.43 12.04 21.75
CA GLY A 31 18.20 10.96 22.35
C GLY A 31 18.76 9.94 21.35
N VAL A 32 18.57 10.21 20.06
CA VAL A 32 19.12 9.29 19.03
C VAL A 32 20.65 9.45 19.01
N PRO A 33 21.43 8.41 19.33
CA PRO A 33 22.89 8.48 19.27
C PRO A 33 23.34 8.71 17.83
N ALA A 34 24.40 9.49 17.66
CA ALA A 34 25.08 9.63 16.38
C ALA A 34 25.59 8.23 15.95
N VAL A 35 25.17 7.79 14.75
CA VAL A 35 25.59 6.51 14.19
C VAL A 35 26.70 6.77 13.19
N SER A 36 27.84 6.04 13.31
CA SER A 36 28.86 6.03 12.27
C SER A 36 28.25 5.43 11.00
N ALA A 37 28.38 6.15 9.89
CA ALA A 37 27.93 5.70 8.58
C ALA A 37 29.08 5.15 7.71
N ASP A 38 30.24 4.89 8.33
CA ASP A 38 31.40 4.32 7.64
C ASP A 38 31.00 2.97 7.01
N HIS A 39 31.28 2.80 5.74
CA HIS A 39 30.90 1.64 4.94
C HIS A 39 29.40 1.40 4.79
N CYS A 40 28.55 2.35 5.18
CA CYS A 40 27.10 2.29 4.95
C CYS A 40 26.73 2.77 3.54
N PHE A 41 25.57 2.33 3.08
CA PHE A 41 24.95 2.77 1.85
C PHE A 41 23.65 3.51 2.18
N LEU A 42 23.44 4.65 1.58
CA LEU A 42 22.22 5.43 1.69
C LEU A 42 21.41 5.29 0.40
N PHE A 43 20.18 4.83 0.54
CA PHE A 43 19.20 4.76 -0.54
C PHE A 43 18.02 5.67 -0.24
N PRO A 44 17.23 6.08 -1.27
CA PRO A 44 15.85 6.51 -1.05
C PRO A 44 15.09 5.44 -0.27
N GLY A 45 14.15 5.85 0.59
CA GLY A 45 13.26 4.88 1.25
C GLY A 45 12.52 4.02 0.23
N PHE A 46 12.28 2.77 0.58
CA PHE A 46 11.54 1.86 -0.29
C PHE A 46 10.06 2.26 -0.38
N VAL A 47 9.43 1.87 -1.47
CA VAL A 47 7.99 2.03 -1.69
C VAL A 47 7.37 0.65 -1.84
N ASP A 48 6.37 0.33 -1.00
CA ASP A 48 5.57 -0.87 -1.17
C ASP A 48 4.21 -0.50 -1.74
N VAL A 49 3.92 -1.03 -2.92
CA VAL A 49 2.68 -0.69 -3.65
C VAL A 49 1.48 -1.57 -3.26
N HIS A 50 1.64 -2.49 -2.31
CA HIS A 50 0.58 -3.42 -1.92
C HIS A 50 0.73 -3.90 -0.48
N VAL A 51 0.10 -3.19 0.47
CA VAL A 51 0.05 -3.58 1.87
C VAL A 51 -1.37 -3.59 2.42
N HIS A 52 -1.60 -4.31 3.51
CA HIS A 52 -2.90 -4.36 4.19
C HIS A 52 -2.77 -3.80 5.60
N LEU A 53 -3.20 -2.55 5.81
CA LEU A 53 -3.21 -1.92 7.13
C LEU A 53 -4.49 -2.19 7.93
N ARG A 54 -5.52 -2.75 7.31
CA ARG A 54 -6.73 -3.29 7.95
C ARG A 54 -7.57 -2.31 8.77
N GLU A 55 -7.21 -1.06 8.85
CA GLU A 55 -7.94 0.00 9.54
C GLU A 55 -8.52 1.00 8.52
N PRO A 56 -9.82 1.29 8.61
CA PRO A 56 -10.80 0.87 9.63
C PRO A 56 -11.36 -0.55 9.46
N GLY A 57 -11.99 -1.05 10.51
CA GLY A 57 -12.87 -2.23 10.49
C GLY A 57 -12.24 -3.55 10.94
N PHE A 58 -10.92 -3.73 10.77
CA PHE A 58 -10.26 -5.00 11.10
C PHE A 58 -9.01 -4.79 11.99
N LEU A 59 -9.09 -3.88 12.96
CA LEU A 59 -7.99 -3.47 13.84
C LEU A 59 -7.37 -4.63 14.63
N TYR A 60 -8.10 -5.74 14.78
CA TYR A 60 -7.59 -6.95 15.42
C TYR A 60 -6.57 -7.71 14.57
N LYS A 61 -6.46 -7.39 13.28
CA LYS A 61 -5.45 -7.95 12.35
C LYS A 61 -4.24 -7.04 12.24
N GLU A 62 -4.46 -5.74 12.04
CA GLU A 62 -3.43 -4.73 11.89
C GLU A 62 -4.02 -3.33 12.10
N THR A 63 -3.21 -2.37 12.51
CA THR A 63 -3.56 -0.95 12.58
C THR A 63 -2.61 -0.12 11.72
N ILE A 64 -3.03 1.10 11.38
CA ILE A 64 -2.16 2.04 10.67
C ILE A 64 -0.90 2.34 11.47
N ALA A 65 -1.04 2.55 12.80
CA ALA A 65 0.10 2.81 13.67
C ALA A 65 1.14 1.69 13.65
N THR A 66 0.71 0.45 13.89
CA THR A 66 1.62 -0.71 14.00
C THR A 66 2.16 -1.16 12.65
N GLY A 67 1.31 -1.17 11.60
CA GLY A 67 1.72 -1.53 10.25
C GLY A 67 2.71 -0.52 9.65
N THR A 68 2.48 0.79 9.82
CA THR A 68 3.43 1.80 9.33
C THR A 68 4.74 1.80 10.12
N ALA A 69 4.72 1.51 11.43
CA ALA A 69 5.93 1.35 12.22
C ALA A 69 6.75 0.12 11.77
N ALA A 70 6.09 -0.99 11.43
CA ALA A 70 6.75 -2.17 10.87
C ALA A 70 7.39 -1.86 9.50
N CYS A 71 6.68 -1.14 8.63
CA CYS A 71 7.18 -0.70 7.33
C CYS A 71 8.38 0.24 7.48
N ALA A 72 8.30 1.23 8.37
CA ALA A 72 9.41 2.13 8.68
C ALA A 72 10.65 1.35 9.16
N ARG A 73 10.45 0.36 10.03
CA ARG A 73 11.52 -0.53 10.50
C ARG A 73 12.14 -1.35 9.37
N GLY A 74 11.36 -1.67 8.32
CA GLY A 74 11.83 -2.35 7.11
C GLY A 74 12.52 -1.43 6.10
N GLY A 75 12.58 -0.11 6.35
CA GLY A 75 13.20 0.87 5.44
C GLY A 75 12.24 1.46 4.40
N TYR A 76 10.94 1.26 4.55
CA TYR A 76 9.94 1.86 3.68
C TYR A 76 9.61 3.28 4.12
N SER A 77 9.52 4.20 3.17
CA SER A 77 9.10 5.59 3.37
C SER A 77 7.67 5.83 2.90
N ASP A 78 7.18 4.96 2.01
CA ASP A 78 5.86 5.04 1.38
C ASP A 78 5.25 3.65 1.27
N VAL A 79 3.95 3.55 1.52
CA VAL A 79 3.19 2.32 1.32
C VAL A 79 1.83 2.62 0.69
N CYS A 80 1.35 1.72 -0.17
CA CYS A 80 0.03 1.83 -0.76
C CYS A 80 -0.91 0.82 -0.12
N SER A 81 -1.94 1.31 0.59
CA SER A 81 -2.83 0.50 1.41
C SER A 81 -4.05 0.02 0.62
N MET A 82 -4.24 -1.30 0.53
CA MET A 82 -5.34 -1.94 -0.18
C MET A 82 -6.71 -1.67 0.46
N PRO A 83 -7.81 -1.68 -0.34
CA PRO A 83 -9.14 -1.25 0.09
C PRO A 83 -9.96 -2.33 0.83
N ASN A 84 -9.35 -3.44 1.26
CA ASN A 84 -10.05 -4.51 2.01
C ASN A 84 -10.35 -4.08 3.45
N LEU A 85 -11.26 -3.13 3.61
CA LEU A 85 -11.59 -2.45 4.86
C LEU A 85 -13.10 -2.56 5.18
N ASN A 86 -13.50 -2.04 6.32
CA ASN A 86 -14.90 -1.89 6.68
C ASN A 86 -15.12 -0.56 7.41
N PRO A 87 -15.80 0.41 6.77
CA PRO A 87 -16.39 0.30 5.44
C PRO A 87 -15.33 0.14 4.33
N VAL A 88 -15.72 -0.49 3.21
CA VAL A 88 -14.95 -0.49 1.98
C VAL A 88 -14.89 0.94 1.45
N PRO A 89 -13.72 1.51 1.09
CA PRO A 89 -13.62 2.86 0.54
C PRO A 89 -14.12 2.90 -0.92
N ASP A 90 -15.45 2.89 -1.09
CA ASP A 90 -16.16 2.91 -2.37
C ASP A 90 -16.82 4.26 -2.69
N CYS A 91 -16.74 5.20 -1.75
CA CYS A 91 -17.15 6.60 -1.89
C CYS A 91 -16.35 7.48 -0.91
N PRO A 92 -16.34 8.81 -1.06
CA PRO A 92 -15.62 9.71 -0.18
C PRO A 92 -15.97 9.54 1.31
N GLU A 93 -17.23 9.32 1.63
CA GLU A 93 -17.70 9.14 3.01
C GLU A 93 -17.11 7.88 3.66
N HIS A 94 -16.96 6.81 2.89
CA HIS A 94 -16.38 5.55 3.37
C HIS A 94 -14.83 5.60 3.39
N LEU A 95 -14.22 6.44 2.56
CA LEU A 95 -12.77 6.66 2.56
C LEU A 95 -12.32 7.55 3.73
N ALA A 96 -13.15 8.53 4.15
CA ALA A 96 -12.80 9.53 5.14
C ALA A 96 -12.23 8.96 6.45
N PRO A 97 -12.81 7.90 7.08
CA PRO A 97 -12.26 7.32 8.31
C PRO A 97 -10.84 6.79 8.16
N GLN A 98 -10.49 6.22 6.97
CA GLN A 98 -9.14 5.77 6.70
C GLN A 98 -8.17 6.96 6.60
N LEU A 99 -8.55 8.03 5.90
CA LEU A 99 -7.74 9.25 5.77
C LEU A 99 -7.48 9.90 7.12
N GLU A 100 -8.48 9.96 8.00
CA GLU A 100 -8.33 10.48 9.35
C GLU A 100 -7.34 9.64 10.18
N ALA A 101 -7.46 8.31 10.13
CA ALA A 101 -6.56 7.40 10.83
C ALA A 101 -5.12 7.51 10.28
N ILE A 102 -4.95 7.61 8.95
CA ILE A 102 -3.64 7.84 8.34
C ILE A 102 -3.02 9.14 8.84
N LYS A 103 -3.78 10.22 8.82
CA LYS A 103 -3.29 11.53 9.28
C LYS A 103 -2.88 11.54 10.76
N LYS A 104 -3.56 10.76 11.59
CA LYS A 104 -3.35 10.72 13.04
C LYS A 104 -2.21 9.78 13.43
N ASP A 105 -2.16 8.58 12.84
CA ASP A 105 -1.43 7.45 13.39
C ASP A 105 -0.28 6.94 12.49
N ALA A 106 -0.21 7.36 11.22
CA ALA A 106 0.84 6.90 10.33
C ALA A 106 2.19 7.59 10.60
N CYS A 107 3.27 6.81 10.74
CA CYS A 107 4.63 7.33 10.90
C CYS A 107 5.42 7.45 9.58
N ILE A 108 4.89 6.91 8.48
CA ILE A 108 5.40 7.07 7.10
C ILE A 108 4.24 7.47 6.19
N ARG A 109 4.53 7.81 4.93
CA ARG A 109 3.48 8.16 3.97
C ARG A 109 2.65 6.93 3.60
N VAL A 110 1.34 7.05 3.72
CA VAL A 110 0.36 6.03 3.32
C VAL A 110 -0.50 6.59 2.20
N HIS A 111 -0.55 5.88 1.10
CA HIS A 111 -1.34 6.19 -0.08
C HIS A 111 -2.49 5.17 -0.20
N PRO A 112 -3.73 5.54 0.14
CA PRO A 112 -4.83 4.58 0.09
C PRO A 112 -5.26 4.26 -1.33
N TYR A 113 -5.79 3.06 -1.52
CA TYR A 113 -6.58 2.67 -2.69
C TYR A 113 -8.06 2.89 -2.42
N GLY A 114 -8.81 3.36 -3.44
CA GLY A 114 -10.26 3.20 -3.48
C GLY A 114 -10.63 1.83 -4.05
N SER A 115 -11.85 1.34 -3.78
CA SER A 115 -12.35 0.16 -4.46
C SER A 115 -12.78 0.49 -5.89
N ILE A 116 -12.75 -0.50 -6.78
CA ILE A 116 -13.26 -0.40 -8.15
C ILE A 116 -14.78 -0.44 -8.13
N THR A 117 -15.36 -1.35 -7.30
CA THR A 117 -16.79 -1.59 -7.23
C THR A 117 -17.34 -1.33 -5.84
N VAL A 118 -18.63 -1.02 -5.78
CA VAL A 118 -19.34 -0.82 -4.50
C VAL A 118 -19.20 -2.05 -3.64
N LYS A 119 -18.70 -1.86 -2.41
CA LYS A 119 -18.42 -2.93 -1.42
C LYS A 119 -17.53 -4.06 -1.94
N GLN A 120 -16.81 -3.83 -3.04
CA GLN A 120 -16.02 -4.85 -3.74
C GLN A 120 -16.87 -6.07 -4.14
N LEU A 121 -18.10 -5.86 -4.61
CA LEU A 121 -19.01 -6.93 -5.01
C LEU A 121 -18.93 -7.27 -6.51
N GLY A 122 -18.27 -6.44 -7.32
CA GLY A 122 -18.15 -6.68 -8.77
C GLY A 122 -19.44 -6.42 -9.56
N GLU A 123 -20.40 -5.69 -9.01
CA GLU A 123 -21.72 -5.47 -9.59
C GLU A 123 -21.93 -4.06 -10.12
N GLU A 124 -21.39 -3.05 -9.45
CA GLU A 124 -21.56 -1.63 -9.75
C GLU A 124 -20.24 -0.88 -9.47
N LEU A 125 -19.93 0.12 -10.31
CA LEU A 125 -18.74 0.96 -10.08
C LEU A 125 -18.91 1.79 -8.80
N ALA A 126 -17.82 1.88 -8.04
CA ALA A 126 -17.68 2.82 -6.93
C ALA A 126 -17.66 4.27 -7.43
N ASP A 127 -17.75 5.24 -6.52
CA ASP A 127 -17.57 6.65 -6.85
C ASP A 127 -16.09 6.99 -7.09
N LEU A 128 -15.57 6.55 -8.26
CA LEU A 128 -14.17 6.74 -8.62
C LEU A 128 -13.81 8.22 -8.73
N GLU A 129 -14.70 9.04 -9.29
CA GLU A 129 -14.47 10.47 -9.47
C GLU A 129 -14.39 11.21 -8.13
N GLY A 130 -15.33 10.93 -7.22
CA GLY A 130 -15.37 11.54 -5.90
C GLY A 130 -14.13 11.24 -5.06
N MET A 131 -13.55 10.04 -5.21
CA MET A 131 -12.36 9.62 -4.47
C MET A 131 -11.03 9.97 -5.15
N ALA A 132 -11.04 10.34 -6.44
CA ALA A 132 -9.82 10.43 -7.25
C ALA A 132 -8.73 11.33 -6.66
N ALA A 133 -9.09 12.42 -5.96
CA ALA A 133 -8.12 13.35 -5.37
C ALA A 133 -7.35 12.72 -4.19
N ASP A 134 -7.96 11.80 -3.46
CA ASP A 134 -7.48 11.31 -2.18
C ASP A 134 -6.87 9.89 -2.24
N VAL A 135 -7.00 9.20 -3.38
CA VAL A 135 -6.46 7.85 -3.57
C VAL A 135 -5.33 7.82 -4.59
N ILE A 136 -4.40 6.88 -4.44
CA ILE A 136 -3.32 6.66 -5.41
C ILE A 136 -3.82 5.92 -6.66
N ALA A 137 -4.70 4.94 -6.47
CA ALA A 137 -5.22 4.05 -7.50
C ALA A 137 -6.52 3.36 -7.02
N PHE A 138 -7.09 2.49 -7.85
CA PHE A 138 -8.30 1.72 -7.54
C PHE A 138 -8.05 0.22 -7.67
N SER A 139 -8.61 -0.57 -6.74
CA SER A 139 -8.48 -2.02 -6.74
C SER A 139 -9.65 -2.68 -6.02
N ASP A 140 -10.07 -3.86 -6.49
CA ASP A 140 -10.91 -4.79 -5.75
C ASP A 140 -10.07 -5.98 -5.27
N ASP A 141 -8.92 -5.67 -4.64
CA ASP A 141 -8.00 -6.69 -4.17
C ASP A 141 -8.67 -7.77 -3.32
N GLY A 142 -8.30 -9.03 -3.55
CA GLY A 142 -8.83 -10.22 -2.89
C GLY A 142 -10.16 -10.74 -3.42
N LYS A 143 -10.82 -10.04 -4.38
CA LYS A 143 -12.10 -10.51 -4.97
C LYS A 143 -12.07 -10.52 -6.49
N GLY A 144 -11.44 -9.53 -7.10
CA GLY A 144 -11.42 -9.35 -8.53
C GLY A 144 -12.79 -9.01 -9.16
N VAL A 145 -12.76 -8.23 -10.22
CA VAL A 145 -13.97 -7.93 -11.01
C VAL A 145 -14.11 -8.99 -12.09
N GLN A 146 -15.21 -9.75 -12.08
CA GLN A 146 -15.43 -10.88 -13.00
C GLN A 146 -16.14 -10.46 -14.28
N ASP A 147 -16.91 -9.36 -14.28
CA ASP A 147 -17.58 -8.84 -15.46
C ASP A 147 -16.63 -8.01 -16.32
N GLU A 148 -16.37 -8.47 -17.55
CA GLU A 148 -15.45 -7.81 -18.49
C GLU A 148 -15.92 -6.40 -18.89
N ASN A 149 -17.24 -6.18 -18.99
CA ASN A 149 -17.78 -4.87 -19.36
C ASN A 149 -17.61 -3.87 -18.22
N LEU A 150 -17.85 -4.31 -16.98
CA LEU A 150 -17.65 -3.50 -15.79
C LEU A 150 -16.17 -3.16 -15.63
N MET A 151 -15.26 -4.13 -15.79
CA MET A 151 -13.81 -3.90 -15.74
C MET A 151 -13.38 -2.90 -16.83
N ARG A 152 -13.91 -3.05 -18.06
CA ARG A 152 -13.61 -2.12 -19.15
C ARG A 152 -14.08 -0.71 -18.84
N GLN A 153 -15.27 -0.55 -18.26
CA GLN A 153 -15.77 0.76 -17.82
C GLN A 153 -14.87 1.37 -16.75
N ALA A 154 -14.48 0.59 -15.73
CA ALA A 154 -13.54 1.01 -14.69
C ALA A 154 -12.21 1.49 -15.27
N MET A 155 -11.64 0.74 -16.24
CA MET A 155 -10.38 1.11 -16.90
C MET A 155 -10.50 2.43 -17.68
N LEU A 156 -11.62 2.64 -18.38
CA LEU A 156 -11.87 3.88 -19.13
C LEU A 156 -12.02 5.07 -18.17
N GLU A 157 -12.72 4.86 -17.07
CA GLU A 157 -12.91 5.90 -16.06
C GLU A 157 -11.59 6.24 -15.35
N CYS A 158 -10.81 5.25 -14.92
CA CYS A 158 -9.47 5.47 -14.37
C CYS A 158 -8.57 6.24 -15.37
N LYS A 159 -8.62 5.88 -16.66
CA LYS A 159 -7.89 6.62 -17.70
C LYS A 159 -8.33 8.07 -17.80
N ARG A 160 -9.65 8.34 -17.75
CA ARG A 160 -10.21 9.70 -17.76
C ARG A 160 -9.72 10.53 -16.57
N LEU A 161 -9.67 9.90 -15.39
CA LEU A 161 -9.25 10.51 -14.13
C LEU A 161 -7.72 10.60 -13.96
N GLY A 162 -6.94 10.02 -14.88
CA GLY A 162 -5.47 9.95 -14.76
C GLY A 162 -5.02 9.05 -13.61
N LYS A 163 -5.82 8.03 -13.25
CA LYS A 163 -5.55 7.08 -12.17
C LYS A 163 -5.16 5.71 -12.68
N ILE A 164 -4.46 4.97 -11.84
CA ILE A 164 -4.08 3.57 -12.09
C ILE A 164 -5.22 2.66 -11.62
N LEU A 165 -5.48 1.59 -12.37
CA LEU A 165 -6.31 0.48 -11.94
C LEU A 165 -5.40 -0.72 -11.68
N VAL A 166 -5.56 -1.34 -10.51
CA VAL A 166 -4.78 -2.51 -10.07
C VAL A 166 -5.72 -3.69 -9.91
N ALA A 167 -5.56 -4.68 -10.77
CA ALA A 167 -6.45 -5.84 -10.80
C ALA A 167 -5.97 -6.95 -9.87
N HIS A 168 -6.91 -7.58 -9.16
CA HIS A 168 -6.74 -8.90 -8.58
C HIS A 168 -7.07 -9.92 -9.67
N CYS A 169 -6.02 -10.49 -10.28
CA CYS A 169 -6.14 -11.31 -11.49
C CYS A 169 -6.52 -12.75 -11.14
N GLU A 170 -7.77 -12.95 -10.69
CA GLU A 170 -8.32 -14.24 -10.35
C GLU A 170 -9.64 -14.47 -11.11
N ASP A 171 -9.73 -15.56 -11.85
CA ASP A 171 -10.96 -16.02 -12.48
C ASP A 171 -11.65 -17.05 -11.58
N ASN A 172 -12.75 -16.64 -10.97
CA ASN A 172 -13.48 -17.46 -10.00
C ASN A 172 -14.00 -18.76 -10.62
N SER A 173 -14.23 -18.81 -11.94
CA SER A 173 -14.68 -20.02 -12.62
C SER A 173 -13.62 -21.13 -12.65
N LEU A 174 -12.35 -20.76 -12.50
CA LEU A 174 -11.21 -21.66 -12.53
C LEU A 174 -10.84 -22.21 -11.13
N LEU A 175 -11.32 -21.58 -10.06
CA LEU A 175 -11.01 -22.01 -8.68
C LEU A 175 -11.55 -23.39 -8.33
N ARG A 176 -12.71 -23.76 -8.89
CA ARG A 176 -13.35 -25.09 -8.68
C ARG A 176 -13.48 -25.51 -7.21
N GLY A 177 -13.61 -24.52 -6.32
CA GLY A 177 -13.65 -24.74 -4.87
C GLY A 177 -12.28 -25.02 -4.23
N GLY A 178 -11.20 -24.91 -4.99
CA GLY A 178 -9.84 -25.02 -4.47
C GLY A 178 -9.41 -23.77 -3.70
N TYR A 179 -8.48 -23.92 -2.76
CA TYR A 179 -7.92 -22.87 -1.93
C TYR A 179 -6.41 -22.95 -1.74
N ILE A 180 -5.79 -23.98 -2.34
CA ILE A 180 -4.36 -24.21 -2.26
C ILE A 180 -3.86 -24.72 -3.63
N HIS A 181 -2.58 -24.53 -3.92
CA HIS A 181 -1.94 -25.10 -5.11
C HIS A 181 -2.08 -26.62 -5.15
N ASP A 182 -2.54 -27.16 -6.29
CA ASP A 182 -2.63 -28.60 -6.55
C ASP A 182 -1.24 -29.18 -6.79
N GLY A 183 -0.63 -29.67 -5.73
CA GLY A 183 0.72 -30.23 -5.73
C GLY A 183 0.89 -31.34 -4.70
N GLU A 184 2.14 -31.81 -4.53
CA GLU A 184 2.45 -32.93 -3.63
C GLU A 184 1.95 -32.72 -2.20
N TYR A 185 2.06 -31.48 -1.67
CA TYR A 185 1.58 -31.17 -0.34
C TYR A 185 0.07 -31.30 -0.23
N ALA A 186 -0.67 -30.74 -1.18
CA ALA A 186 -2.13 -30.82 -1.21
C ALA A 186 -2.59 -32.27 -1.30
N ALA A 187 -1.98 -33.08 -2.19
CA ALA A 187 -2.29 -34.49 -2.34
C ALA A 187 -2.00 -35.31 -1.07
N ALA A 188 -0.88 -35.03 -0.38
CA ALA A 188 -0.48 -35.73 0.84
C ALA A 188 -1.37 -35.39 2.06
N HIS A 189 -2.06 -34.25 2.06
CA HIS A 189 -2.85 -33.75 3.19
C HIS A 189 -4.35 -33.63 2.91
N ASP A 190 -4.82 -34.14 1.77
CA ASP A 190 -6.23 -34.08 1.32
C ASP A 190 -6.78 -32.64 1.26
N HIS A 191 -5.95 -31.71 0.79
CA HIS A 191 -6.34 -30.34 0.51
C HIS A 191 -6.87 -30.18 -0.94
N ARG A 192 -7.70 -29.17 -1.16
CA ARG A 192 -8.29 -28.84 -2.48
C ARG A 192 -7.92 -27.44 -2.92
#